data_5bfd4f5d4336ceb8b48fdf7ae678bd7c
#
_entry.id   5bfd4f5d4336ceb8b48fdf7ae678bd7c
#
_cell.length_a   1.000
_cell.length_b   1.000
_cell.length_c   1.000
_cell.angle_alpha   90.00
_cell.angle_beta   90.00
_cell.angle_gamma   90.00
#
_symmetry.space_group_name_H-M   'P 1'
#
loop_
_entity.id
_entity.type
_entity.pdbx_description
1 polymer ?
#
loop_
_entity_poly.entity_id
_entity_poly.type
_entity_poly.pdbx_seq_one_letter_code
_entity_poly.pdbx_strand_id
1 'polypeptide(L)'
;MSLDVRDGELFTLLGPSGCGKTTILRLVGGFHNPDAGAVFFNDRDVTGIPPYERNIGMVFQNYALWPHMTIFDNVAYGLKIKKVPKGSIGERVSRALGLVNLEGLEKRYPGQLSGGQQQRVALARALVLNPDVLLLDEPLSNLDAKIRLQVRAEIRKLQKDLAITTVYVTHDQEEALTLSDRIAVIDKGKLQQVGTPWDLYERPANAFVADFIGINNLIPGQVREAAGAGEEITVGTEVGIFLCRSDVRLETGDPCVICVRPETASIGETESAPEDVNSMSGAVSFASFIGNAVRYDVEIGSGAIFRVDVQNPRNHKPYAIGEKVRVFFSTKTTLAIPA
;
A
#
# COMPACT_ATOMS: atom_id res chain seq x y z
N MET A 1 -14.17 1.02 14.53
CA MET A 1 -13.50 1.56 13.33
C MET A 1 -14.58 2.02 12.36
N SER A 2 -14.46 3.20 11.76
CA SER A 2 -15.34 3.65 10.67
C SER A 2 -14.50 3.92 9.44
N LEU A 3 -14.97 3.44 8.29
CA LEU A 3 -14.32 3.62 6.99
C LEU A 3 -15.38 4.06 5.98
N ASP A 4 -15.02 5.01 5.14
CA ASP A 4 -15.84 5.49 4.04
C ASP A 4 -15.13 5.21 2.73
N VAL A 5 -15.80 4.53 1.80
CA VAL A 5 -15.30 4.19 0.46
C VAL A 5 -16.18 4.90 -0.56
N ARG A 6 -15.57 5.71 -1.40
CA ARG A 6 -16.29 6.52 -2.40
C ARG A 6 -16.72 5.66 -3.59
N ASP A 7 -17.77 6.08 -4.26
CA ASP A 7 -18.22 5.39 -5.46
C ASP A 7 -17.13 5.40 -6.54
N GLY A 8 -16.92 4.25 -7.18
CA GLY A 8 -15.93 4.06 -8.23
C GLY A 8 -14.46 4.17 -7.80
N GLU A 9 -14.14 4.30 -6.47
CA GLU A 9 -12.74 4.31 -6.05
C GLU A 9 -12.17 2.91 -5.84
N LEU A 10 -10.85 2.77 -5.98
CA LEU A 10 -10.07 1.65 -5.50
C LEU A 10 -9.51 2.00 -4.11
N PHE A 11 -10.12 1.44 -3.09
CA PHE A 11 -9.76 1.65 -1.69
C PHE A 11 -9.00 0.46 -1.13
N THR A 12 -7.79 0.67 -0.63
CA THR A 12 -6.94 -0.41 -0.13
C THR A 12 -6.90 -0.45 1.39
N LEU A 13 -7.08 -1.64 1.95
CA LEU A 13 -6.77 -1.96 3.34
C LEU A 13 -5.34 -2.51 3.41
N LEU A 14 -4.43 -1.75 4.02
CA LEU A 14 -3.00 -2.07 4.10
C LEU A 14 -2.58 -2.23 5.57
N GLY A 15 -1.67 -3.16 5.85
CA GLY A 15 -1.14 -3.34 7.19
C GLY A 15 -0.43 -4.69 7.37
N PRO A 16 0.23 -4.93 8.51
CA PRO A 16 0.92 -6.18 8.80
C PRO A 16 -0.02 -7.39 8.76
N SER A 17 0.55 -8.59 8.66
CA SER A 17 -0.23 -9.83 8.74
C SER A 17 -0.94 -9.92 10.10
N GLY A 18 -2.21 -10.33 10.09
CA GLY A 18 -3.02 -10.48 11.31
C GLY A 18 -3.61 -9.18 11.87
N CYS A 19 -3.45 -8.01 11.24
CA CYS A 19 -4.00 -6.74 11.74
C CYS A 19 -5.53 -6.59 11.52
N GLY A 20 -6.22 -7.54 10.86
CA GLY A 20 -7.68 -7.55 10.71
C GLY A 20 -8.22 -7.19 9.32
N LYS A 21 -7.40 -6.96 8.29
CA LYS A 21 -7.83 -6.58 6.92
C LYS A 21 -8.84 -7.54 6.29
N THR A 22 -8.50 -8.84 6.26
CA THR A 22 -9.39 -9.88 5.73
C THR A 22 -10.68 -10.01 6.54
N THR A 23 -10.64 -9.75 7.84
CA THR A 23 -11.85 -9.72 8.69
C THR A 23 -12.77 -8.58 8.26
N ILE A 24 -12.23 -7.37 8.05
CA ILE A 24 -13.01 -6.23 7.53
C ILE A 24 -13.59 -6.55 6.15
N LEU A 25 -12.78 -7.11 5.24
CA LEU A 25 -13.26 -7.51 3.92
C LEU A 25 -14.41 -8.53 4.01
N ARG A 26 -14.32 -9.50 4.93
CA ARG A 26 -15.37 -10.49 5.16
C ARG A 26 -16.64 -9.91 5.79
N LEU A 27 -16.52 -8.86 6.62
CA LEU A 27 -17.67 -8.10 7.12
C LEU A 27 -18.38 -7.37 5.98
N VAL A 28 -17.63 -6.69 5.11
CA VAL A 28 -18.16 -6.03 3.91
C VAL A 28 -18.81 -7.06 2.98
N GLY A 29 -18.19 -8.23 2.81
CA GLY A 29 -18.71 -9.33 2.01
C GLY A 29 -19.90 -10.08 2.61
N GLY A 30 -20.24 -9.88 3.89
CA GLY A 30 -21.33 -10.57 4.59
C GLY A 30 -21.01 -12.00 5.02
N PHE A 31 -19.72 -12.38 5.06
CA PHE A 31 -19.28 -13.68 5.57
C PHE A 31 -19.22 -13.70 7.10
N HIS A 32 -19.15 -12.52 7.73
CA HIS A 32 -19.21 -12.33 9.17
C HIS A 32 -20.17 -11.18 9.49
N ASN A 33 -20.79 -11.23 10.66
CA ASN A 33 -21.55 -10.12 11.19
C ASN A 33 -20.65 -9.30 12.13
N PRO A 34 -20.74 -7.95 12.14
CA PRO A 34 -20.03 -7.15 13.12
C PRO A 34 -20.67 -7.32 14.51
N ASP A 35 -19.85 -7.30 15.58
CA ASP A 35 -20.34 -7.30 16.96
C ASP A 35 -21.04 -5.99 17.31
N ALA A 36 -20.65 -4.88 16.66
CA ALA A 36 -21.26 -3.58 16.78
C ALA A 36 -21.02 -2.73 15.52
N GLY A 37 -21.91 -1.77 15.27
CA GLY A 37 -21.89 -0.96 14.06
C GLY A 37 -22.64 -1.62 12.91
N ALA A 38 -22.50 -1.06 11.71
CA ALA A 38 -23.24 -1.50 10.52
C ALA A 38 -22.39 -1.34 9.25
N VAL A 39 -22.79 -2.06 8.19
CA VAL A 39 -22.21 -1.96 6.84
C VAL A 39 -23.28 -1.42 5.91
N PHE A 40 -22.96 -0.36 5.18
CA PHE A 40 -23.86 0.26 4.21
C PHE A 40 -23.28 0.19 2.80
N PHE A 41 -24.13 -0.09 1.82
CA PHE A 41 -23.87 0.13 0.40
C PHE A 41 -24.79 1.27 -0.04
N ASN A 42 -24.20 2.43 -0.29
CA ASN A 42 -24.91 3.71 -0.37
C ASN A 42 -25.77 3.89 0.91
N ASP A 43 -27.06 4.19 0.78
CA ASP A 43 -27.99 4.37 1.89
C ASP A 43 -28.62 3.04 2.41
N ARG A 44 -28.26 1.91 1.81
CA ARG A 44 -28.83 0.60 2.17
C ARG A 44 -27.98 -0.08 3.25
N ASP A 45 -28.57 -0.36 4.41
CA ASP A 45 -27.99 -1.25 5.40
C ASP A 45 -27.94 -2.70 4.87
N VAL A 46 -26.73 -3.25 4.78
CA VAL A 46 -26.48 -4.63 4.34
C VAL A 46 -25.92 -5.51 5.46
N THR A 47 -25.90 -5.04 6.69
CA THR A 47 -25.26 -5.71 7.84
C THR A 47 -25.75 -7.16 8.01
N GLY A 48 -27.05 -7.37 8.04
CA GLY A 48 -27.67 -8.70 8.19
C GLY A 48 -27.87 -9.48 6.88
N ILE A 49 -27.46 -8.92 5.73
CA ILE A 49 -27.66 -9.54 4.42
C ILE A 49 -26.54 -10.55 4.16
N PRO A 50 -26.84 -11.82 3.81
CA PRO A 50 -25.85 -12.84 3.52
C PRO A 50 -25.11 -12.54 2.20
N PRO A 51 -23.89 -13.12 1.98
CA PRO A 51 -23.04 -12.80 0.81
C PRO A 51 -23.73 -12.98 -0.55
N TYR A 52 -24.55 -14.01 -0.70
CA TYR A 52 -25.22 -14.33 -1.98
C TYR A 52 -26.36 -13.37 -2.34
N GLU A 53 -26.84 -12.58 -1.38
CA GLU A 53 -27.84 -11.51 -1.58
C GLU A 53 -27.23 -10.11 -1.67
N ARG A 54 -25.95 -9.94 -1.28
CA ARG A 54 -25.18 -8.72 -1.57
C ARG A 54 -24.72 -8.78 -3.02
N ASN A 55 -24.92 -7.74 -3.78
CA ASN A 55 -24.45 -7.71 -5.18
C ASN A 55 -22.93 -7.41 -5.23
N ILE A 56 -22.13 -8.35 -4.77
CA ILE A 56 -20.68 -8.24 -4.69
C ILE A 56 -19.99 -9.25 -5.61
N GLY A 57 -18.83 -8.89 -6.14
CA GLY A 57 -17.85 -9.81 -6.73
C GLY A 57 -16.69 -10.00 -5.75
N MET A 58 -16.21 -11.22 -5.56
CA MET A 58 -15.06 -11.49 -4.69
C MET A 58 -14.01 -12.35 -5.37
N VAL A 59 -12.76 -11.94 -5.23
CA VAL A 59 -11.57 -12.73 -5.61
C VAL A 59 -10.83 -13.07 -4.33
N PHE A 60 -10.66 -14.36 -4.08
CA PHE A 60 -9.94 -14.89 -2.93
C PHE A 60 -8.43 -15.03 -3.22
N GLN A 61 -7.61 -15.05 -2.20
CA GLN A 61 -6.16 -15.18 -2.28
C GLN A 61 -5.69 -16.40 -3.10
N ASN A 62 -6.40 -17.54 -3.00
CA ASN A 62 -6.10 -18.76 -3.76
C ASN A 62 -6.94 -18.90 -5.05
N TYR A 63 -7.52 -17.78 -5.54
CA TYR A 63 -8.43 -17.71 -6.69
C TYR A 63 -9.71 -18.55 -6.56
N ALA A 64 -9.71 -19.62 -5.78
CA ALA A 64 -10.84 -20.53 -5.52
C ALA A 64 -11.56 -21.01 -6.81
N LEU A 65 -10.79 -21.31 -7.87
CA LEU A 65 -11.33 -21.89 -9.09
C LEU A 65 -11.65 -23.36 -8.87
N TRP A 66 -12.77 -23.82 -9.45
CA TRP A 66 -13.14 -25.23 -9.43
C TRP A 66 -12.30 -26.00 -10.46
N PRO A 67 -11.40 -26.90 -10.02
CA PRO A 67 -10.41 -27.52 -10.93
C PRO A 67 -11.06 -28.52 -11.91
N HIS A 68 -12.22 -29.06 -11.59
CA HIS A 68 -12.99 -30.01 -12.39
C HIS A 68 -13.95 -29.33 -13.40
N MET A 69 -14.05 -28.01 -13.37
CA MET A 69 -14.86 -27.22 -14.30
C MET A 69 -13.98 -26.52 -15.35
N THR A 70 -14.50 -26.37 -16.56
CA THR A 70 -13.86 -25.54 -17.58
C THR A 70 -13.82 -24.07 -17.14
N ILE A 71 -13.02 -23.25 -17.84
CA ILE A 71 -13.00 -21.78 -17.62
C ILE A 71 -14.38 -21.19 -17.88
N PHE A 72 -15.05 -21.61 -18.95
CA PHE A 72 -16.43 -21.24 -19.23
C PHE A 72 -17.35 -21.53 -18.04
N ASP A 73 -17.32 -22.75 -17.51
CA ASP A 73 -18.19 -23.15 -16.42
C ASP A 73 -17.87 -22.46 -15.10
N ASN A 74 -16.58 -22.17 -14.83
CA ASN A 74 -16.17 -21.37 -13.69
C ASN A 74 -16.79 -19.97 -13.75
N VAL A 75 -16.71 -19.30 -14.89
CA VAL A 75 -17.27 -17.94 -15.06
C VAL A 75 -18.80 -17.98 -15.11
N ALA A 76 -19.41 -18.98 -15.81
CA ALA A 76 -20.84 -19.12 -15.95
C ALA A 76 -21.57 -19.51 -14.65
N TYR A 77 -20.83 -20.01 -13.64
CA TYR A 77 -21.45 -20.60 -12.45
C TYR A 77 -22.42 -19.67 -11.74
N GLY A 78 -22.01 -18.44 -11.45
CA GLY A 78 -22.85 -17.44 -10.82
C GLY A 78 -24.11 -17.10 -11.63
N LEU A 79 -24.00 -17.04 -12.96
CA LEU A 79 -25.12 -16.82 -13.85
C LEU A 79 -26.15 -17.96 -13.80
N LYS A 80 -25.65 -19.22 -13.72
CA LYS A 80 -26.49 -20.43 -13.59
C LYS A 80 -27.26 -20.42 -12.26
N ILE A 81 -26.60 -20.06 -11.14
CA ILE A 81 -27.22 -19.95 -9.81
C ILE A 81 -28.28 -18.86 -9.79
N LYS A 82 -28.02 -17.69 -10.40
CA LYS A 82 -29.01 -16.61 -10.55
C LYS A 82 -30.10 -16.90 -11.61
N LYS A 83 -30.13 -18.10 -12.17
CA LYS A 83 -31.12 -18.57 -13.17
C LYS A 83 -31.22 -17.66 -14.39
N VAL A 84 -30.09 -17.08 -14.82
CA VAL A 84 -30.02 -16.29 -16.04
C VAL A 84 -30.40 -17.17 -17.25
N PRO A 85 -31.18 -16.66 -18.23
CA PRO A 85 -31.59 -17.42 -19.42
C PRO A 85 -30.38 -18.04 -20.14
N LYS A 86 -30.47 -19.35 -20.45
CA LYS A 86 -29.37 -20.11 -21.07
C LYS A 86 -28.78 -19.47 -22.34
N GLY A 87 -29.64 -18.84 -23.15
CA GLY A 87 -29.25 -18.18 -24.40
C GLY A 87 -28.35 -16.96 -24.21
N SER A 88 -28.39 -16.29 -23.04
CA SER A 88 -27.55 -15.10 -22.75
C SER A 88 -26.27 -15.41 -21.97
N ILE A 89 -26.13 -16.64 -21.44
CA ILE A 89 -24.96 -17.01 -20.63
C ILE A 89 -23.68 -16.95 -21.47
N GLY A 90 -23.71 -17.49 -22.70
CA GLY A 90 -22.54 -17.53 -23.61
C GLY A 90 -21.99 -16.15 -23.87
N GLU A 91 -22.86 -15.19 -24.24
CA GLU A 91 -22.46 -13.81 -24.51
C GLU A 91 -21.88 -13.12 -23.28
N ARG A 92 -22.50 -13.28 -22.09
CA ARG A 92 -21.99 -12.69 -20.85
C ARG A 92 -20.62 -13.25 -20.46
N VAL A 93 -20.43 -14.57 -20.60
CA VAL A 93 -19.13 -15.22 -20.31
C VAL A 93 -18.08 -14.73 -21.28
N SER A 94 -18.36 -14.69 -22.59
CA SER A 94 -17.45 -14.18 -23.60
C SER A 94 -17.04 -12.74 -23.33
N ARG A 95 -18.01 -11.86 -22.99
CA ARG A 95 -17.75 -10.48 -22.59
C ARG A 95 -16.84 -10.42 -21.35
N ALA A 96 -17.13 -11.19 -20.30
CA ALA A 96 -16.33 -11.20 -19.07
C ALA A 96 -14.88 -11.71 -19.31
N LEU A 97 -14.70 -12.70 -20.16
CA LEU A 97 -13.38 -13.20 -20.57
C LEU A 97 -12.64 -12.17 -21.44
N GLY A 98 -13.34 -11.46 -22.31
CA GLY A 98 -12.80 -10.37 -23.10
C GLY A 98 -12.26 -9.22 -22.24
N LEU A 99 -12.97 -8.84 -21.17
CA LEU A 99 -12.51 -7.81 -20.22
C LEU A 99 -11.14 -8.12 -19.58
N VAL A 100 -10.77 -9.40 -19.49
CA VAL A 100 -9.52 -9.87 -18.88
C VAL A 100 -8.54 -10.48 -19.90
N ASN A 101 -8.77 -10.31 -21.20
CA ASN A 101 -7.95 -10.82 -22.31
C ASN A 101 -7.72 -12.34 -22.25
N LEU A 102 -8.81 -13.12 -22.09
CA LEU A 102 -8.78 -14.59 -22.03
C LEU A 102 -9.70 -15.25 -23.04
N GLU A 103 -10.03 -14.57 -24.14
CA GLU A 103 -10.81 -15.14 -25.24
C GLU A 103 -10.10 -16.37 -25.82
N GLY A 104 -10.88 -17.39 -26.20
CA GLY A 104 -10.38 -18.63 -26.78
C GLY A 104 -9.91 -19.67 -25.77
N LEU A 105 -9.96 -19.35 -24.45
CA LEU A 105 -9.55 -20.28 -23.39
C LEU A 105 -10.75 -20.97 -22.69
N GLU A 106 -11.98 -20.77 -23.16
CA GLU A 106 -13.23 -21.18 -22.52
C GLU A 106 -13.27 -22.67 -22.19
N LYS A 107 -12.70 -23.51 -23.08
CA LYS A 107 -12.71 -24.97 -22.96
C LYS A 107 -11.60 -25.56 -22.10
N ARG A 108 -10.63 -24.72 -21.69
CA ARG A 108 -9.52 -25.16 -20.83
C ARG A 108 -9.99 -25.34 -19.39
N TYR A 109 -9.19 -26.08 -18.63
CA TYR A 109 -9.33 -26.25 -17.19
C TYR A 109 -8.31 -25.37 -16.43
N PRO A 110 -8.57 -24.98 -15.17
CA PRO A 110 -7.66 -24.16 -14.39
C PRO A 110 -6.22 -24.66 -14.35
N GLY A 111 -6.00 -25.96 -14.19
CA GLY A 111 -4.66 -26.55 -14.18
C GLY A 111 -3.86 -26.44 -15.50
N GLN A 112 -4.47 -26.00 -16.59
CA GLN A 112 -3.84 -25.75 -17.88
C GLN A 112 -3.43 -24.26 -18.07
N LEU A 113 -3.65 -23.43 -17.06
CA LEU A 113 -3.41 -22.00 -17.08
C LEU A 113 -2.24 -21.61 -16.16
N SER A 114 -1.52 -20.54 -16.53
CA SER A 114 -0.56 -19.89 -15.63
C SER A 114 -1.28 -19.24 -14.44
N GLY A 115 -0.57 -18.97 -13.34
CA GLY A 115 -1.13 -18.30 -12.17
C GLY A 115 -1.81 -16.96 -12.50
N GLY A 116 -1.18 -16.13 -13.35
CA GLY A 116 -1.78 -14.87 -13.80
C GLY A 116 -3.05 -15.07 -14.64
N GLN A 117 -3.12 -16.14 -15.46
CA GLN A 117 -4.34 -16.48 -16.18
C GLN A 117 -5.44 -16.98 -15.23
N GLN A 118 -5.10 -17.80 -14.24
CA GLN A 118 -6.06 -18.25 -13.22
C GLN A 118 -6.65 -17.06 -12.43
N GLN A 119 -5.80 -16.10 -12.05
CA GLN A 119 -6.23 -14.88 -11.38
C GLN A 119 -7.20 -14.08 -12.25
N ARG A 120 -6.92 -13.90 -13.54
CA ARG A 120 -7.84 -13.23 -14.48
C ARG A 120 -9.16 -13.98 -14.65
N VAL A 121 -9.17 -15.31 -14.63
CA VAL A 121 -10.42 -16.10 -14.62
C VAL A 121 -11.23 -15.82 -13.36
N ALA A 122 -10.58 -15.77 -12.19
CA ALA A 122 -11.26 -15.44 -10.94
C ALA A 122 -11.87 -14.03 -10.98
N LEU A 123 -11.16 -13.08 -11.60
CA LEU A 123 -11.66 -11.71 -11.81
C LEU A 123 -12.86 -11.69 -12.78
N ALA A 124 -12.78 -12.40 -13.91
CA ALA A 124 -13.92 -12.53 -14.85
C ALA A 124 -15.15 -13.16 -14.18
N ARG A 125 -14.94 -14.19 -13.33
CA ARG A 125 -16.00 -14.82 -12.54
C ARG A 125 -16.64 -13.85 -11.55
N ALA A 126 -15.86 -13.01 -10.93
CA ALA A 126 -16.39 -11.98 -10.02
C ALA A 126 -17.18 -10.90 -10.76
N LEU A 127 -16.75 -10.52 -11.96
CA LEU A 127 -17.34 -9.43 -12.75
C LEU A 127 -18.56 -9.83 -13.59
N VAL A 128 -18.72 -11.12 -13.93
CA VAL A 128 -19.78 -11.58 -14.87
C VAL A 128 -21.20 -11.26 -14.43
N LEU A 129 -21.38 -11.04 -13.12
CA LEU A 129 -22.67 -10.69 -12.51
C LEU A 129 -22.93 -9.17 -12.47
N ASN A 130 -22.00 -8.33 -12.96
CA ASN A 130 -22.03 -6.87 -12.84
C ASN A 130 -22.25 -6.45 -11.37
N PRO A 131 -21.29 -6.72 -10.47
CA PRO A 131 -21.41 -6.39 -9.07
C PRO A 131 -21.32 -4.89 -8.82
N ASP A 132 -21.95 -4.41 -7.72
CA ASP A 132 -21.85 -3.02 -7.26
C ASP A 132 -20.48 -2.77 -6.60
N VAL A 133 -19.94 -3.80 -5.92
CA VAL A 133 -18.66 -3.72 -5.22
C VAL A 133 -17.80 -4.94 -5.55
N LEU A 134 -16.52 -4.70 -5.85
CA LEU A 134 -15.52 -5.73 -6.07
C LEU A 134 -14.60 -5.85 -4.84
N LEU A 135 -14.50 -7.03 -4.28
CA LEU A 135 -13.67 -7.35 -3.11
C LEU A 135 -12.49 -8.21 -3.54
N LEU A 136 -11.28 -7.75 -3.27
CA LEU A 136 -10.04 -8.44 -3.67
C LEU A 136 -9.21 -8.76 -2.41
N ASP A 137 -9.10 -10.04 -2.05
CA ASP A 137 -8.35 -10.51 -0.88
C ASP A 137 -6.98 -11.03 -1.32
N GLU A 138 -5.93 -10.20 -1.19
CA GLU A 138 -4.54 -10.48 -1.58
C GLU A 138 -4.41 -11.15 -2.98
N PRO A 139 -5.02 -10.58 -4.03
CA PRO A 139 -5.20 -11.29 -5.30
C PRO A 139 -3.90 -11.56 -6.07
N LEU A 140 -2.78 -10.93 -5.68
CA LEU A 140 -1.49 -11.02 -6.37
C LEU A 140 -0.43 -11.79 -5.58
N SER A 141 -0.74 -12.26 -4.36
CA SER A 141 0.22 -12.88 -3.44
C SER A 141 0.87 -14.16 -4.00
N ASN A 142 0.17 -14.90 -4.86
CA ASN A 142 0.64 -16.17 -5.43
C ASN A 142 1.34 -16.02 -6.80
N LEU A 143 1.66 -14.79 -7.21
CA LEU A 143 2.31 -14.51 -8.51
C LEU A 143 3.79 -14.16 -8.31
N ASP A 144 4.61 -14.53 -9.29
CA ASP A 144 5.98 -14.06 -9.35
C ASP A 144 6.05 -12.53 -9.61
N ALA A 145 7.19 -11.90 -9.28
CA ALA A 145 7.33 -10.45 -9.30
C ALA A 145 7.04 -9.82 -10.68
N LYS A 146 7.47 -10.47 -11.78
CA LYS A 146 7.27 -9.93 -13.13
C LYS A 146 5.80 -9.97 -13.54
N ILE A 147 5.13 -11.09 -13.30
CA ILE A 147 3.70 -11.25 -13.60
C ILE A 147 2.86 -10.35 -12.70
N ARG A 148 3.25 -10.20 -11.42
CA ARG A 148 2.58 -9.31 -10.46
C ARG A 148 2.52 -7.87 -10.96
N LEU A 149 3.63 -7.32 -11.45
CA LEU A 149 3.67 -5.96 -12.01
C LEU A 149 2.72 -5.78 -13.19
N GLN A 150 2.67 -6.76 -14.10
CA GLN A 150 1.79 -6.72 -15.26
C GLN A 150 0.32 -6.78 -14.86
N VAL A 151 -0.06 -7.76 -14.02
CA VAL A 151 -1.45 -7.96 -13.57
C VAL A 151 -1.93 -6.80 -12.72
N ARG A 152 -1.05 -6.17 -11.93
CA ARG A 152 -1.34 -4.94 -11.17
C ARG A 152 -1.86 -3.83 -12.09
N ALA A 153 -1.12 -3.53 -13.16
CA ALA A 153 -1.52 -2.51 -14.13
C ALA A 153 -2.86 -2.84 -14.81
N GLU A 154 -3.10 -4.11 -15.13
CA GLU A 154 -4.35 -4.57 -15.73
C GLU A 154 -5.54 -4.44 -14.79
N ILE A 155 -5.39 -4.81 -13.50
CA ILE A 155 -6.45 -4.63 -12.49
C ILE A 155 -6.81 -3.15 -12.36
N ARG A 156 -5.81 -2.26 -12.27
CA ARG A 156 -6.05 -0.82 -12.16
C ARG A 156 -6.78 -0.27 -13.38
N LYS A 157 -6.34 -0.66 -14.58
CA LYS A 157 -7.01 -0.26 -15.83
C LYS A 157 -8.46 -0.74 -15.86
N LEU A 158 -8.68 -2.02 -15.58
CA LEU A 158 -10.02 -2.63 -15.59
C LEU A 158 -10.96 -1.95 -14.60
N GLN A 159 -10.49 -1.67 -13.39
CA GLN A 159 -11.25 -0.98 -12.35
C GLN A 159 -11.67 0.43 -12.80
N LYS A 160 -10.76 1.18 -13.45
CA LYS A 160 -11.06 2.50 -14.01
C LYS A 160 -12.03 2.44 -15.18
N ASP A 161 -11.82 1.51 -16.11
CA ASP A 161 -12.67 1.36 -17.29
C ASP A 161 -14.12 0.99 -16.92
N LEU A 162 -14.28 0.22 -15.83
CA LEU A 162 -15.59 -0.18 -15.31
C LEU A 162 -16.16 0.80 -14.29
N ALA A 163 -15.36 1.74 -13.77
CA ALA A 163 -15.69 2.64 -12.66
C ALA A 163 -16.31 1.89 -11.46
N ILE A 164 -15.84 0.66 -11.17
CA ILE A 164 -16.39 -0.18 -10.12
C ILE A 164 -15.74 0.13 -8.78
N THR A 165 -16.55 0.33 -7.74
CA THR A 165 -16.07 0.48 -6.36
C THR A 165 -15.34 -0.79 -5.94
N THR A 166 -14.09 -0.65 -5.53
CA THR A 166 -13.23 -1.81 -5.23
C THR A 166 -12.59 -1.68 -3.86
N VAL A 167 -12.74 -2.72 -3.02
CA VAL A 167 -11.99 -2.85 -1.76
C VAL A 167 -10.90 -3.90 -1.97
N TYR A 168 -9.65 -3.45 -1.84
CA TYR A 168 -8.46 -4.24 -2.08
C TYR A 168 -7.73 -4.52 -0.75
N VAL A 169 -7.37 -5.75 -0.47
CA VAL A 169 -6.56 -6.13 0.70
C VAL A 169 -5.19 -6.55 0.24
N THR A 170 -4.16 -5.99 0.85
CA THR A 170 -2.77 -6.42 0.67
C THR A 170 -1.93 -6.13 1.91
N HIS A 171 -0.79 -6.80 2.02
CA HIS A 171 0.30 -6.44 2.92
C HIS A 171 1.50 -5.85 2.16
N ASP A 172 1.43 -5.80 0.82
CA ASP A 172 2.47 -5.25 -0.06
C ASP A 172 2.23 -3.74 -0.24
N GLN A 173 3.19 -2.95 0.26
CA GLN A 173 3.13 -1.48 0.19
C GLN A 173 3.18 -0.97 -1.25
N GLU A 174 3.99 -1.60 -2.10
CA GLU A 174 4.12 -1.20 -3.50
C GLU A 174 2.81 -1.41 -4.28
N GLU A 175 2.09 -2.50 -3.99
CA GLU A 175 0.75 -2.70 -4.54
C GLU A 175 -0.20 -1.59 -4.10
N ALA A 176 -0.25 -1.31 -2.79
CA ALA A 176 -1.13 -0.28 -2.24
C ALA A 176 -0.81 1.11 -2.82
N LEU A 177 0.46 1.52 -2.82
CA LEU A 177 0.87 2.84 -3.31
C LEU A 177 0.63 3.04 -4.81
N THR A 178 0.70 1.96 -5.62
CA THR A 178 0.56 2.06 -7.08
C THR A 178 -0.87 1.90 -7.59
N LEU A 179 -1.73 1.17 -6.86
CA LEU A 179 -3.09 0.85 -7.31
C LEU A 179 -4.15 1.82 -6.79
N SER A 180 -3.98 2.32 -5.57
CA SER A 180 -5.08 2.87 -4.80
C SER A 180 -5.37 4.34 -5.11
N ASP A 181 -6.64 4.71 -5.02
CA ASP A 181 -7.03 6.12 -4.91
C ASP A 181 -6.86 6.59 -3.47
N ARG A 182 -7.22 5.74 -2.49
CA ARG A 182 -6.98 5.94 -1.06
C ARG A 182 -6.61 4.63 -0.38
N ILE A 183 -5.85 4.74 0.70
CA ILE A 183 -5.37 3.61 1.49
C ILE A 183 -5.73 3.85 2.95
N ALA A 184 -6.26 2.82 3.61
CA ALA A 184 -6.38 2.75 5.06
C ALA A 184 -5.25 1.89 5.62
N VAL A 185 -4.37 2.50 6.41
CA VAL A 185 -3.31 1.78 7.14
C VAL A 185 -3.88 1.28 8.45
N ILE A 186 -3.79 -0.03 8.68
CA ILE A 186 -4.37 -0.70 9.85
C ILE A 186 -3.27 -1.43 10.62
N ASP A 187 -3.22 -1.22 11.93
CA ASP A 187 -2.37 -1.97 12.85
C ASP A 187 -3.19 -2.46 14.05
N LYS A 188 -3.02 -3.73 14.42
CA LYS A 188 -3.64 -4.36 15.61
C LYS A 188 -5.15 -4.05 15.74
N GLY A 189 -5.87 -4.08 14.64
CA GLY A 189 -7.32 -3.81 14.58
C GLY A 189 -7.70 -2.32 14.67
N LYS A 190 -6.73 -1.41 14.69
CA LYS A 190 -6.96 0.04 14.74
C LYS A 190 -6.59 0.70 13.43
N LEU A 191 -7.41 1.65 13.01
CA LEU A 191 -7.09 2.53 11.90
C LEU A 191 -6.03 3.53 12.34
N GLN A 192 -4.91 3.57 11.62
CA GLN A 192 -3.80 4.49 11.87
C GLN A 192 -3.92 5.76 11.04
N GLN A 193 -4.18 5.61 9.75
CA GLN A 193 -4.36 6.74 8.83
C GLN A 193 -5.16 6.31 7.60
N VAL A 194 -5.93 7.23 7.03
CA VAL A 194 -6.52 7.12 5.68
C VAL A 194 -6.07 8.32 4.86
N GLY A 195 -5.57 8.07 3.66
CA GLY A 195 -5.14 9.12 2.76
C GLY A 195 -4.86 8.61 1.35
N THR A 196 -4.50 9.50 0.45
CA THR A 196 -3.93 9.12 -0.84
C THR A 196 -2.54 8.49 -0.63
N PRO A 197 -2.01 7.74 -1.60
CA PRO A 197 -0.63 7.24 -1.53
C PRO A 197 0.39 8.34 -1.18
N TRP A 198 0.20 9.53 -1.76
CA TRP A 198 1.04 10.69 -1.49
C TRP A 198 0.95 11.17 -0.04
N ASP A 199 -0.28 11.29 0.52
CA ASP A 199 -0.48 11.72 1.91
C ASP A 199 0.20 10.77 2.91
N LEU A 200 0.10 9.46 2.68
CA LEU A 200 0.71 8.46 3.56
C LEU A 200 2.25 8.48 3.51
N TYR A 201 2.81 8.78 2.33
CA TYR A 201 4.25 8.82 2.13
C TYR A 201 4.88 10.11 2.65
N GLU A 202 4.30 11.27 2.30
CA GLU A 202 4.83 12.59 2.60
C GLU A 202 4.38 13.16 3.96
N ARG A 203 3.22 12.71 4.46
CA ARG A 203 2.59 13.24 5.69
C ARG A 203 2.09 12.12 6.59
N PRO A 204 2.98 11.23 7.05
CA PRO A 204 2.57 10.16 7.96
C PRO A 204 2.04 10.75 9.28
N ALA A 205 0.89 10.25 9.74
CA ALA A 205 0.22 10.76 10.93
C ALA A 205 0.95 10.39 12.24
N ASN A 206 1.78 9.35 12.22
CA ASN A 206 2.53 8.88 13.39
C ASN A 206 3.74 8.04 12.97
N ALA A 207 4.57 7.69 13.94
CA ALA A 207 5.80 6.92 13.73
C ALA A 207 5.53 5.55 13.09
N PHE A 208 4.41 4.89 13.43
CA PHE A 208 4.05 3.59 12.84
C PHE A 208 3.82 3.72 11.33
N VAL A 209 3.04 4.70 10.88
CA VAL A 209 2.79 4.91 9.45
C VAL A 209 4.07 5.27 8.72
N ALA A 210 4.91 6.12 9.31
CA ALA A 210 6.21 6.50 8.75
C ALA A 210 7.14 5.28 8.56
N ASP A 211 7.21 4.39 9.54
CA ASP A 211 8.03 3.18 9.50
C ASP A 211 7.45 2.14 8.53
N PHE A 212 6.13 2.02 8.53
CA PHE A 212 5.43 1.02 7.72
C PHE A 212 5.36 1.40 6.23
N ILE A 213 5.31 2.69 5.87
CA ILE A 213 5.21 3.15 4.48
C ILE A 213 6.59 3.57 3.95
N GLY A 214 7.18 2.68 3.15
CA GLY A 214 8.52 2.89 2.59
C GLY A 214 9.64 2.69 3.61
N ILE A 215 10.83 3.14 3.27
CA ILE A 215 12.01 3.11 4.16
C ILE A 215 12.21 4.50 4.73
N ASN A 216 12.47 4.59 6.03
CA ASN A 216 12.71 5.85 6.73
C ASN A 216 13.88 5.78 7.69
N ASN A 217 14.50 6.94 7.90
CA ASN A 217 15.32 7.19 9.06
C ASN A 217 14.45 7.81 10.14
N LEU A 218 14.24 7.09 11.23
CA LEU A 218 13.44 7.52 12.37
C LEU A 218 14.39 7.81 13.54
N ILE A 219 14.47 9.08 13.96
CA ILE A 219 15.32 9.51 15.05
C ILE A 219 14.43 10.04 16.17
N PRO A 220 14.37 9.34 17.33
CA PRO A 220 13.64 9.83 18.49
C PRO A 220 14.20 11.16 19.00
N GLY A 221 13.30 12.06 19.39
CA GLY A 221 13.68 13.38 19.89
C GLY A 221 12.60 14.02 20.74
N GLN A 222 12.86 15.25 21.13
CA GLN A 222 11.97 16.09 21.91
C GLN A 222 11.97 17.50 21.32
N VAL A 223 10.79 18.09 21.20
CA VAL A 223 10.63 19.47 20.73
C VAL A 223 11.29 20.42 21.72
N ARG A 224 12.23 21.23 21.23
CA ARG A 224 12.90 22.27 22.03
C ARG A 224 12.27 23.65 21.83
N GLU A 225 11.97 23.98 20.58
CA GLU A 225 11.28 25.21 20.22
C GLU A 225 10.11 24.86 19.32
N ALA A 226 8.92 25.17 19.79
CA ALA A 226 7.67 24.90 19.10
C ALA A 226 7.28 26.08 18.19
N ALA A 227 6.58 25.77 17.10
CA ALA A 227 5.98 26.74 16.20
C ALA A 227 4.58 26.27 15.80
N GLY A 228 3.91 27.01 14.91
CA GLY A 228 2.60 26.64 14.37
C GLY A 228 2.66 25.39 13.49
N ALA A 229 1.51 24.76 13.27
CA ALA A 229 1.42 23.66 12.31
C ALA A 229 1.86 24.12 10.89
N GLY A 230 2.74 23.36 10.26
CA GLY A 230 3.35 23.69 8.96
C GLY A 230 4.57 24.61 9.05
N GLU A 231 4.96 25.08 10.23
CA GLU A 231 6.15 25.89 10.46
C GLU A 231 7.36 25.04 10.88
N GLU A 232 8.55 25.65 10.83
CA GLU A 232 9.79 25.02 11.28
C GLU A 232 9.84 24.99 12.82
N ILE A 233 10.23 23.85 13.36
CA ILE A 233 10.43 23.61 14.79
C ILE A 233 11.84 23.08 15.04
N THR A 234 12.36 23.30 16.24
CA THR A 234 13.67 22.77 16.65
C THR A 234 13.47 21.51 17.49
N VAL A 235 14.09 20.40 17.06
CA VAL A 235 14.03 19.12 17.76
C VAL A 235 15.43 18.72 18.26
N GLY A 236 15.52 18.42 19.55
CA GLY A 236 16.72 17.88 20.17
C GLY A 236 16.68 16.36 20.20
N THR A 237 17.78 15.72 19.79
CA THR A 237 17.96 14.26 19.77
C THR A 237 19.29 13.89 20.45
N GLU A 238 19.58 12.61 20.61
CA GLU A 238 20.87 12.12 21.12
C GLU A 238 22.05 12.41 20.15
N VAL A 239 21.75 12.60 18.85
CA VAL A 239 22.77 12.79 17.81
C VAL A 239 22.90 14.25 17.35
N GLY A 240 22.11 15.15 17.90
CA GLY A 240 22.19 16.58 17.58
C GLY A 240 20.84 17.32 17.71
N ILE A 241 20.88 18.58 17.30
CA ILE A 241 19.71 19.44 17.21
C ILE A 241 19.41 19.68 15.73
N PHE A 242 18.16 19.49 15.34
CA PHE A 242 17.73 19.58 13.94
C PHE A 242 16.52 20.50 13.77
N LEU A 243 16.51 21.20 12.66
CA LEU A 243 15.35 21.96 12.20
C LEU A 243 14.44 21.03 11.40
N CYS A 244 13.18 20.96 11.78
CA CYS A 244 12.19 20.05 11.22
C CYS A 244 10.89 20.81 10.92
N ARG A 245 10.13 20.31 9.98
CA ARG A 245 8.75 20.75 9.75
C ARG A 245 7.79 19.79 10.45
N SER A 246 6.69 20.30 11.02
CA SER A 246 5.61 19.47 11.54
C SER A 246 4.27 19.89 10.95
N ASP A 247 3.52 18.93 10.39
CA ASP A 247 2.16 19.18 9.86
C ASP A 247 1.11 19.21 10.99
N VAL A 248 1.47 18.81 12.20
CA VAL A 248 0.64 18.88 13.40
C VAL A 248 1.25 19.85 14.43
N ARG A 249 0.42 20.43 15.28
CA ARG A 249 0.92 21.26 16.37
C ARG A 249 1.61 20.39 17.41
N LEU A 250 2.89 20.65 17.64
CA LEU A 250 3.68 20.07 18.73
C LEU A 250 4.06 21.19 19.70
N GLU A 251 4.10 20.88 20.99
CA GLU A 251 4.48 21.84 22.03
C GLU A 251 5.90 21.56 22.53
N THR A 252 6.56 22.58 23.08
CA THR A 252 7.89 22.43 23.68
C THR A 252 7.86 21.39 24.78
N GLY A 253 8.74 20.40 24.69
CA GLY A 253 8.79 19.25 25.59
C GLY A 253 8.07 18.00 25.08
N ASP A 254 7.29 18.09 24.00
CA ASP A 254 6.62 16.91 23.44
C ASP A 254 7.61 15.90 22.88
N PRO A 255 7.42 14.60 23.15
CA PRO A 255 8.16 13.57 22.48
C PRO A 255 7.75 13.49 21.01
N CYS A 256 8.74 13.40 20.13
CA CYS A 256 8.51 13.29 18.68
C CYS A 256 9.54 12.37 18.01
N VAL A 257 9.29 12.04 16.78
CA VAL A 257 10.23 11.28 15.94
C VAL A 257 10.54 12.11 14.70
N ILE A 258 11.83 12.34 14.44
CA ILE A 258 12.28 12.91 13.18
C ILE A 258 12.24 11.83 12.13
N CYS A 259 11.60 12.12 11.01
CA CYS A 259 11.45 11.24 9.86
C CYS A 259 12.19 11.85 8.65
N VAL A 260 13.17 11.12 8.10
CA VAL A 260 13.93 11.51 6.91
C VAL A 260 13.96 10.35 5.92
N ARG A 261 13.50 10.59 4.70
CA ARG A 261 13.57 9.59 3.64
C ARG A 261 15.01 9.41 3.15
N PRO A 262 15.50 8.17 2.94
CA PRO A 262 16.87 7.93 2.46
C PRO A 262 17.22 8.64 1.16
N GLU A 263 16.26 8.75 0.24
CA GLU A 263 16.44 9.42 -1.06
C GLU A 263 16.44 10.95 -0.99
N THR A 264 16.03 11.55 0.14
CA THR A 264 16.10 13.00 0.38
C THR A 264 17.36 13.43 1.10
N ALA A 265 18.13 12.45 1.58
CA ALA A 265 19.42 12.67 2.21
C ALA A 265 20.54 12.54 1.18
N SER A 266 21.65 13.18 1.46
CA SER A 266 22.89 13.08 0.70
C SER A 266 24.09 12.81 1.62
N ILE A 267 25.17 12.29 1.04
CA ILE A 267 26.39 11.92 1.74
C ILE A 267 27.59 12.65 1.10
N GLY A 268 28.52 13.15 1.88
CA GLY A 268 29.66 13.90 1.39
C GLY A 268 30.80 14.05 2.40
N GLU A 269 31.90 14.67 1.97
CA GLU A 269 33.09 14.95 2.78
C GLU A 269 33.11 16.41 3.33
N THR A 270 32.12 17.24 2.98
CA THR A 270 32.13 18.70 3.24
C THR A 270 31.95 18.99 4.73
N GLU A 271 32.81 19.85 5.30
CA GLU A 271 32.78 20.20 6.73
C GLU A 271 31.63 21.15 7.12
N SER A 272 31.08 21.93 6.19
CA SER A 272 30.00 22.89 6.45
C SER A 272 28.74 22.61 5.66
N ALA A 273 27.58 22.60 6.34
CA ALA A 273 26.27 22.54 5.71
C ALA A 273 25.80 23.95 5.28
N PRO A 274 25.03 24.06 4.18
CA PRO A 274 24.25 25.27 3.87
C PRO A 274 23.24 25.62 4.98
N GLU A 275 22.75 26.89 5.02
CA GLU A 275 21.85 27.35 6.10
C GLU A 275 20.55 26.55 6.24
N ASP A 276 19.97 26.05 5.12
CA ASP A 276 18.70 25.28 5.11
C ASP A 276 18.93 23.76 5.15
N VAL A 277 20.05 23.28 5.70
CA VAL A 277 20.42 21.86 5.66
C VAL A 277 20.88 21.39 7.03
N ASN A 278 20.17 20.40 7.55
CA ASN A 278 20.65 19.62 8.68
C ASN A 278 21.84 18.76 8.30
N SER A 279 22.76 18.55 9.22
CA SER A 279 23.88 17.63 8.98
C SER A 279 24.32 16.90 10.23
N MET A 280 24.86 15.71 10.05
CA MET A 280 25.48 14.92 11.12
C MET A 280 26.68 14.13 10.57
N SER A 281 27.64 13.85 11.44
CA SER A 281 28.81 13.03 11.11
C SER A 281 28.55 11.57 11.42
N GLY A 282 29.15 10.68 10.65
CA GLY A 282 29.08 9.25 10.86
C GLY A 282 30.20 8.51 10.12
N ALA A 283 30.12 7.18 10.13
CA ALA A 283 30.99 6.31 9.35
C ALA A 283 30.16 5.30 8.57
N VAL A 284 30.57 5.02 7.33
CA VAL A 284 29.88 4.02 6.50
C VAL A 284 30.04 2.64 7.12
N SER A 285 28.96 2.00 7.52
CA SER A 285 28.94 0.66 8.08
C SER A 285 28.61 -0.41 7.04
N PHE A 286 27.82 -0.04 6.03
CA PHE A 286 27.43 -0.93 4.92
C PHE A 286 27.13 -0.14 3.65
N ALA A 287 27.40 -0.76 2.49
CA ALA A 287 27.06 -0.20 1.19
C ALA A 287 26.49 -1.29 0.29
N SER A 288 25.39 -1.01 -0.40
CA SER A 288 24.76 -1.94 -1.33
C SER A 288 24.30 -1.24 -2.61
N PHE A 289 24.58 -1.89 -3.75
CA PHE A 289 24.06 -1.44 -5.05
C PHE A 289 22.70 -2.08 -5.30
N ILE A 290 21.65 -1.25 -5.44
CA ILE A 290 20.27 -1.68 -5.63
C ILE A 290 19.74 -1.40 -7.05
N GLY A 291 20.64 -1.26 -8.02
CA GLY A 291 20.34 -1.04 -9.42
C GLY A 291 20.29 0.43 -9.82
N ASN A 292 19.28 1.17 -9.40
CA ASN A 292 19.12 2.60 -9.68
C ASN A 292 19.77 3.52 -8.65
N ALA A 293 20.19 2.97 -7.51
CA ALA A 293 20.85 3.71 -6.45
C ALA A 293 21.95 2.88 -5.76
N VAL A 294 22.83 3.58 -5.03
CA VAL A 294 23.69 2.97 -3.99
C VAL A 294 23.12 3.39 -2.64
N ARG A 295 22.77 2.40 -1.82
CA ARG A 295 22.33 2.59 -0.44
C ARG A 295 23.51 2.46 0.51
N TYR A 296 23.68 3.46 1.34
CA TYR A 296 24.64 3.48 2.44
C TYR A 296 23.91 3.40 3.77
N ASP A 297 24.35 2.51 4.64
CA ASP A 297 24.06 2.56 6.07
C ASP A 297 25.21 3.29 6.75
N VAL A 298 24.95 4.43 7.36
CA VAL A 298 25.92 5.27 8.07
C VAL A 298 25.66 5.16 9.56
N GLU A 299 26.64 4.69 10.30
CA GLU A 299 26.58 4.66 11.76
C GLU A 299 26.78 6.07 12.31
N ILE A 300 25.80 6.57 13.06
CA ILE A 300 25.77 7.91 13.64
C ILE A 300 25.74 7.85 15.17
N GLY A 301 26.43 8.75 15.84
CA GLY A 301 26.38 8.93 17.31
C GLY A 301 26.46 7.65 18.12
N SER A 302 25.38 7.26 18.78
CA SER A 302 25.28 6.13 19.71
C SER A 302 25.15 4.74 19.04
N GLY A 303 25.56 4.58 17.79
CA GLY A 303 25.45 3.31 17.04
C GLY A 303 24.14 3.19 16.25
N ALA A 304 23.33 4.24 16.18
CA ALA A 304 22.17 4.27 15.31
C ALA A 304 22.57 4.29 13.84
N ILE A 305 21.76 3.66 12.98
CA ILE A 305 21.99 3.60 11.54
C ILE A 305 21.13 4.64 10.84
N PHE A 306 21.77 5.46 10.03
CA PHE A 306 21.11 6.40 9.12
C PHE A 306 21.35 5.98 7.67
N ARG A 307 20.28 5.79 6.90
CA ARG A 307 20.34 5.34 5.51
C ARG A 307 20.32 6.51 4.54
N VAL A 308 21.15 6.41 3.50
CA VAL A 308 21.21 7.37 2.40
C VAL A 308 21.16 6.63 1.08
N ASP A 309 20.23 6.99 0.19
CA ASP A 309 20.12 6.44 -1.15
C ASP A 309 20.66 7.42 -2.20
N VAL A 310 21.89 7.19 -2.66
CA VAL A 310 22.51 7.98 -3.72
C VAL A 310 21.95 7.53 -5.06
N GLN A 311 21.07 8.35 -5.65
CA GLN A 311 20.42 8.07 -6.92
C GLN A 311 21.38 8.22 -8.11
N ASN A 312 21.14 7.47 -9.20
CA ASN A 312 21.92 7.55 -10.44
C ASN A 312 23.44 7.44 -10.23
N PRO A 313 23.97 6.38 -9.63
CA PRO A 313 25.33 6.29 -9.11
C PRO A 313 26.44 6.19 -10.17
N ARG A 314 26.17 6.41 -11.46
CA ARG A 314 27.17 6.25 -12.54
C ARG A 314 28.43 7.07 -12.35
N ASN A 315 28.31 8.28 -11.77
CA ASN A 315 29.42 9.19 -11.51
C ASN A 315 29.76 9.27 -10.02
N HIS A 316 29.16 8.43 -9.19
CA HIS A 316 29.41 8.42 -7.77
C HIS A 316 30.62 7.54 -7.45
N LYS A 317 31.63 8.13 -6.79
CA LYS A 317 32.74 7.37 -6.22
C LYS A 317 32.24 6.69 -4.94
N PRO A 318 32.21 5.36 -4.88
CA PRO A 318 31.71 4.67 -3.69
C PRO A 318 32.57 4.96 -2.46
N TYR A 319 31.94 5.23 -1.33
CA TYR A 319 32.59 5.30 -0.02
C TYR A 319 32.92 3.92 0.49
N ALA A 320 34.08 3.78 1.13
CA ALA A 320 34.52 2.51 1.74
C ALA A 320 33.87 2.31 3.11
N ILE A 321 33.74 1.04 3.52
CA ILE A 321 33.31 0.69 4.88
C ILE A 321 34.34 1.24 5.87
N GLY A 322 33.87 1.92 6.93
CA GLY A 322 34.68 2.60 7.92
C GLY A 322 35.08 4.04 7.53
N GLU A 323 34.78 4.48 6.31
CA GLU A 323 35.06 5.84 5.86
C GLU A 323 34.17 6.84 6.62
N LYS A 324 34.82 7.89 7.15
CA LYS A 324 34.11 8.99 7.83
C LYS A 324 33.45 9.88 6.81
N VAL A 325 32.17 10.12 7.02
CA VAL A 325 31.31 10.89 6.11
C VAL A 325 30.41 11.84 6.89
N ARG A 326 29.87 12.81 6.18
CA ARG A 326 28.80 13.66 6.67
C ARG A 326 27.55 13.40 5.90
N VAL A 327 26.42 13.26 6.60
CA VAL A 327 25.10 13.13 6.02
C VAL A 327 24.42 14.49 6.07
N PHE A 328 23.75 14.85 4.98
CA PHE A 328 23.02 16.10 4.82
C PHE A 328 21.57 15.82 4.43
N PHE A 329 20.63 16.59 5.01
CA PHE A 329 19.21 16.47 4.68
C PHE A 329 18.51 17.82 4.90
N SER A 330 17.64 18.19 3.96
CA SER A 330 16.98 19.50 3.96
C SER A 330 16.01 19.66 5.13
N THR A 331 15.98 20.83 5.77
CA THR A 331 15.01 21.18 6.81
C THR A 331 13.57 21.05 6.28
N LYS A 332 13.35 21.36 5.00
CA LYS A 332 12.03 21.35 4.34
C LYS A 332 11.45 19.94 4.14
N THR A 333 12.31 18.92 4.03
CA THR A 333 11.89 17.51 3.84
C THR A 333 12.06 16.67 5.10
N THR A 334 12.53 17.28 6.19
CA THR A 334 12.66 16.65 7.50
C THR A 334 11.39 16.87 8.29
N LEU A 335 10.67 15.77 8.59
CA LEU A 335 9.41 15.85 9.34
C LEU A 335 9.63 15.50 10.80
N ALA A 336 8.99 16.25 11.69
CA ALA A 336 8.79 15.85 13.08
C ALA A 336 7.33 15.42 13.25
N ILE A 337 7.15 14.17 13.65
CA ILE A 337 5.85 13.54 13.83
C ILE A 337 5.66 13.10 15.30
N PRO A 338 4.43 12.99 15.82
CA PRO A 338 4.18 12.44 17.15
C PRO A 338 4.81 11.05 17.35
N ALA A 339 5.37 10.82 18.54
CA ALA A 339 6.03 9.57 18.90
C ALA A 339 5.06 8.38 19.03
#